data_57e4696a582d248ac81652fac76b6c39
#
_entry.id   57e4696a582d248ac81652fac76b6c39
#
_cell.length_a   1.000
_cell.length_b   1.000
_cell.length_c   1.000
_cell.angle_alpha   90.00
_cell.angle_beta   90.00
_cell.angle_gamma   90.00
#
_symmetry.space_group_name_H-M   'P 1'
#
loop_
_entity.id
_entity.type
_entity.pdbx_description
1 polymer ?
#
loop_
_entity_poly.entity_id
_entity_poly.type
_entity_poly.pdbx_seq_one_letter_code
_entity_poly.pdbx_strand_id
1 'polypeptide(L)'
;MAFALIKGLSVHYRVEGPAEAPPLLLIHSLGSSMEMWAPQATALAGKFQVISYDLRGHGLSEATDGSHTLELLAGDALNLLDHLGVERAHVAGVSLGGMIAQTLGIQAGGRVRSLVLGDTASVIGPKSNWDHRAAAIRADGMASLVDAILSRWFTPGFIESQPQIARGFGAMLTRMPAEAYISASCAVRDGDMTAALGHIACPTLVLVGDQDVSTPPAAAEALKAGIPGAKLVVIENAAHIPTVERPEAVTSAMVSFYAGL
;
A
#
# COMPACT_ATOMS: atom_id res chain seq x y z
N MET A 1 -5.76 1.50 -19.08
CA MET A 1 -6.55 0.53 -18.29
C MET A 1 -6.32 -0.84 -18.91
N ALA A 2 -5.84 -1.80 -18.13
CA ALA A 2 -5.60 -3.16 -18.58
C ALA A 2 -6.12 -4.17 -17.55
N PHE A 3 -6.53 -5.33 -18.03
CA PHE A 3 -6.87 -6.49 -17.22
C PHE A 3 -6.05 -7.67 -17.68
N ALA A 4 -5.63 -8.51 -16.74
CA ALA A 4 -4.97 -9.77 -17.02
C ALA A 4 -5.58 -10.88 -16.18
N LEU A 5 -5.75 -12.05 -16.79
CA LEU A 5 -6.10 -13.26 -16.04
C LEU A 5 -4.79 -13.91 -15.56
N ILE A 6 -4.48 -13.75 -14.29
CA ILE A 6 -3.22 -14.17 -13.69
C ILE A 6 -3.50 -15.30 -12.70
N LYS A 7 -3.11 -16.52 -13.03
CA LYS A 7 -3.40 -17.74 -12.24
C LYS A 7 -4.87 -17.87 -11.81
N GLY A 8 -5.79 -17.51 -12.72
CA GLY A 8 -7.23 -17.59 -12.49
C GLY A 8 -7.84 -16.37 -11.80
N LEU A 9 -7.06 -15.36 -11.44
CA LEU A 9 -7.54 -14.09 -10.89
C LEU A 9 -7.55 -13.02 -11.98
N SER A 10 -8.67 -12.32 -12.16
CA SER A 10 -8.74 -11.13 -13.01
C SER A 10 -8.18 -9.93 -12.25
N VAL A 11 -7.01 -9.46 -12.67
CA VAL A 11 -6.28 -8.34 -12.05
C VAL A 11 -6.40 -7.11 -12.92
N HIS A 12 -6.86 -6.01 -12.33
CA HIS A 12 -6.85 -4.69 -12.95
C HIS A 12 -5.52 -3.99 -12.66
N TYR A 13 -4.84 -3.51 -13.70
CA TYR A 13 -3.55 -2.84 -13.55
C TYR A 13 -3.35 -1.73 -14.59
N ARG A 14 -2.34 -0.91 -14.36
CA ARG A 14 -1.87 0.15 -15.26
C ARG A 14 -0.35 0.09 -15.34
N VAL A 15 0.18 0.33 -16.55
CA VAL A 15 1.62 0.53 -16.79
C VAL A 15 1.79 1.88 -17.47
N GLU A 16 2.65 2.72 -16.91
CA GLU A 16 2.93 4.07 -17.40
C GLU A 16 4.45 4.27 -17.50
N GLY A 17 4.88 5.07 -18.48
CA GLY A 17 6.30 5.33 -18.73
C GLY A 17 6.93 4.38 -19.75
N PRO A 18 8.23 4.60 -20.07
CA PRO A 18 8.93 3.81 -21.06
C PRO A 18 9.13 2.35 -20.63
N ALA A 19 8.95 1.41 -21.56
CA ALA A 19 9.06 -0.02 -21.27
C ALA A 19 10.48 -0.44 -20.82
N GLU A 20 11.50 0.29 -21.28
CA GLU A 20 12.90 0.02 -20.95
C GLU A 20 13.37 0.71 -19.67
N ALA A 21 12.56 1.59 -19.08
CA ALA A 21 12.87 2.25 -17.82
C ALA A 21 12.83 1.25 -16.64
N PRO A 22 13.55 1.51 -15.54
CA PRO A 22 13.51 0.65 -14.37
C PRO A 22 12.09 0.45 -13.86
N PRO A 23 11.62 -0.80 -13.64
CA PRO A 23 10.28 -1.06 -13.15
C PRO A 23 10.07 -0.59 -11.71
N LEU A 24 8.92 0.05 -11.45
CA LEU A 24 8.46 0.49 -10.13
C LEU A 24 7.03 -0.03 -9.91
N LEU A 25 6.87 -0.94 -8.96
CA LEU A 25 5.58 -1.46 -8.54
C LEU A 25 5.01 -0.64 -7.39
N LEU A 26 3.77 -0.17 -7.51
CA LEU A 26 3.04 0.60 -6.52
C LEU A 26 1.89 -0.23 -5.94
N ILE A 27 1.88 -0.43 -4.61
CA ILE A 27 0.92 -1.27 -3.90
C ILE A 27 0.11 -0.40 -2.93
N HIS A 28 -1.21 -0.38 -3.12
CA HIS A 28 -2.11 0.49 -2.36
C HIS A 28 -2.49 -0.07 -0.97
N SER A 29 -3.11 0.78 -0.13
CA SER A 29 -3.61 0.47 1.20
C SER A 29 -4.90 -0.38 1.17
N LEU A 30 -5.19 -1.08 2.27
CA LEU A 30 -6.47 -1.76 2.50
C LEU A 30 -7.65 -0.81 2.31
N GLY A 31 -8.66 -1.24 1.56
CA GLY A 31 -9.87 -0.46 1.29
C GLY A 31 -9.69 0.65 0.26
N SER A 32 -8.47 0.85 -0.26
CA SER A 32 -8.16 1.83 -1.29
C SER A 32 -8.14 1.19 -2.70
N SER A 33 -7.53 1.84 -3.66
CA SER A 33 -7.25 1.35 -5.01
C SER A 33 -5.93 1.93 -5.51
N MET A 34 -5.45 1.48 -6.66
CA MET A 34 -4.24 2.04 -7.27
C MET A 34 -4.30 3.56 -7.50
N GLU A 35 -5.51 4.15 -7.54
CA GLU A 35 -5.67 5.59 -7.75
C GLU A 35 -5.09 6.46 -6.62
N MET A 36 -4.86 5.91 -5.43
CA MET A 36 -4.15 6.64 -4.38
C MET A 36 -2.70 6.99 -4.76
N TRP A 37 -2.15 6.30 -5.74
CA TRP A 37 -0.81 6.51 -6.26
C TRP A 37 -0.76 7.37 -7.53
N ALA A 38 -1.91 7.83 -8.05
CA ALA A 38 -1.97 8.56 -9.32
C ALA A 38 -1.01 9.77 -9.41
N PRO A 39 -0.85 10.61 -8.37
CA PRO A 39 0.10 11.72 -8.41
C PRO A 39 1.56 11.24 -8.58
N GLN A 40 1.97 10.20 -7.84
CA GLN A 40 3.32 9.64 -7.90
C GLN A 40 3.55 8.90 -9.22
N ALA A 41 2.56 8.13 -9.68
CA ALA A 41 2.64 7.42 -10.95
C ALA A 41 2.90 8.40 -12.10
N THR A 42 2.11 9.47 -12.18
CA THR A 42 2.29 10.54 -13.19
C THR A 42 3.67 11.19 -13.10
N ALA A 43 4.12 11.55 -11.91
CA ALA A 43 5.38 12.26 -11.71
C ALA A 43 6.61 11.37 -11.98
N LEU A 44 6.51 10.06 -11.72
CA LEU A 44 7.62 9.12 -11.86
C LEU A 44 7.67 8.43 -13.23
N ALA A 45 6.59 8.47 -14.03
CA ALA A 45 6.51 7.82 -15.33
C ALA A 45 7.57 8.31 -16.36
N GLY A 46 8.14 9.50 -16.16
CA GLY A 46 9.24 9.98 -16.99
C GLY A 46 10.60 9.29 -16.73
N LYS A 47 10.73 8.56 -15.61
CA LYS A 47 11.98 7.91 -15.17
C LYS A 47 11.84 6.41 -14.93
N PHE A 48 10.61 5.91 -14.71
CA PHE A 48 10.31 4.53 -14.39
C PHE A 48 9.24 3.97 -15.31
N GLN A 49 9.26 2.66 -15.51
CA GLN A 49 8.09 1.91 -15.93
C GLN A 49 7.23 1.69 -14.67
N VAL A 50 6.28 2.57 -14.45
CA VAL A 50 5.42 2.54 -13.24
C VAL A 50 4.29 1.55 -13.45
N ILE A 51 4.23 0.55 -12.57
CA ILE A 51 3.22 -0.50 -12.55
C ILE A 51 2.37 -0.29 -11.30
N SER A 52 1.10 0.00 -11.46
CA SER A 52 0.12 0.07 -10.38
C SER A 52 -1.01 -0.92 -10.62
N TYR A 53 -1.56 -1.50 -9.57
CA TYR A 53 -2.64 -2.49 -9.69
C TYR A 53 -3.57 -2.42 -8.49
N ASP A 54 -4.79 -2.89 -8.69
CA ASP A 54 -5.74 -3.10 -7.62
C ASP A 54 -5.51 -4.47 -7.00
N LEU A 55 -5.34 -4.54 -5.67
CA LEU A 55 -5.27 -5.80 -4.93
C LEU A 55 -6.54 -6.62 -5.15
N ARG A 56 -6.46 -7.94 -5.00
CA ARG A 56 -7.65 -8.79 -5.07
C ARG A 56 -8.77 -8.27 -4.18
N GLY A 57 -9.98 -8.20 -4.71
CA GLY A 57 -11.16 -7.67 -4.03
C GLY A 57 -11.22 -6.16 -3.89
N HIS A 58 -10.23 -5.42 -4.45
CA HIS A 58 -10.21 -3.95 -4.45
C HIS A 58 -10.37 -3.40 -5.86
N GLY A 59 -10.80 -2.14 -5.95
CA GLY A 59 -10.93 -1.41 -7.19
C GLY A 59 -11.73 -2.19 -8.24
N LEU A 60 -11.09 -2.55 -9.35
CA LEU A 60 -11.67 -3.34 -10.42
C LEU A 60 -11.10 -4.77 -10.51
N SER A 61 -10.21 -5.17 -9.58
CA SER A 61 -9.73 -6.55 -9.50
C SER A 61 -10.78 -7.46 -8.89
N GLU A 62 -10.79 -8.71 -9.36
CA GLU A 62 -11.72 -9.74 -8.90
C GLU A 62 -11.56 -10.03 -7.40
N ALA A 63 -12.68 -10.24 -6.72
CA ALA A 63 -12.71 -10.70 -5.34
C ALA A 63 -12.65 -12.23 -5.29
N THR A 64 -12.00 -12.76 -4.27
CA THR A 64 -11.95 -14.21 -4.01
C THR A 64 -12.41 -14.51 -2.60
N ASP A 65 -12.97 -15.70 -2.41
CA ASP A 65 -13.40 -16.15 -1.09
C ASP A 65 -12.21 -16.48 -0.16
N GLY A 66 -12.49 -16.50 1.13
CA GLY A 66 -11.57 -16.91 2.17
C GLY A 66 -10.66 -15.80 2.70
N SER A 67 -9.98 -16.07 3.80
CA SER A 67 -9.03 -15.13 4.40
C SER A 67 -7.77 -14.99 3.56
N HIS A 68 -7.35 -13.76 3.30
CA HIS A 68 -6.08 -13.52 2.62
C HIS A 68 -4.92 -13.52 3.62
N THR A 69 -3.73 -13.91 3.16
CA THR A 69 -2.47 -13.78 3.89
C THR A 69 -1.52 -12.83 3.17
N LEU A 70 -0.49 -12.37 3.85
CA LEU A 70 0.53 -11.52 3.22
C LEU A 70 1.27 -12.27 2.09
N GLU A 71 1.52 -13.57 2.28
CA GLU A 71 2.16 -14.42 1.27
C GLU A 71 1.30 -14.54 0.01
N LEU A 72 -0.03 -14.69 0.16
CA LEU A 72 -0.95 -14.73 -0.96
C LEU A 72 -0.90 -13.42 -1.74
N LEU A 73 -0.98 -12.28 -1.04
CA LEU A 73 -0.97 -10.96 -1.68
C LEU A 73 0.40 -10.61 -2.29
N ALA A 74 1.50 -11.01 -1.66
CA ALA A 74 2.84 -10.89 -2.23
C ALA A 74 3.00 -11.79 -3.46
N GLY A 75 2.43 -12.99 -3.43
CA GLY A 75 2.37 -13.89 -4.58
C GLY A 75 1.63 -13.28 -5.78
N ASP A 76 0.51 -12.56 -5.54
CA ASP A 76 -0.19 -11.85 -6.62
C ASP A 76 0.68 -10.77 -7.25
N ALA A 77 1.40 -10.00 -6.44
CA ALA A 77 2.33 -8.98 -6.92
C ALA A 77 3.45 -9.59 -7.79
N LEU A 78 4.04 -10.71 -7.35
CA LEU A 78 5.06 -11.43 -8.14
C LEU A 78 4.48 -11.98 -9.44
N ASN A 79 3.28 -12.57 -9.39
CA ASN A 79 2.62 -13.11 -10.57
C ASN A 79 2.28 -12.01 -11.59
N LEU A 80 1.93 -10.79 -11.14
CA LEU A 80 1.75 -9.64 -12.03
C LEU A 80 3.09 -9.24 -12.68
N LEU A 81 4.18 -9.15 -11.91
CA LEU A 81 5.51 -8.86 -12.44
C LEU A 81 5.94 -9.92 -13.47
N ASP A 82 5.71 -11.20 -13.19
CA ASP A 82 5.99 -12.30 -14.11
C ASP A 82 5.17 -12.21 -15.41
N HIS A 83 3.87 -11.88 -15.30
CA HIS A 83 3.00 -11.65 -16.46
C HIS A 83 3.52 -10.50 -17.35
N LEU A 84 4.11 -9.48 -16.76
CA LEU A 84 4.68 -8.33 -17.47
C LEU A 84 6.14 -8.55 -17.92
N GLY A 85 6.72 -9.71 -17.66
CA GLY A 85 8.12 -10.01 -17.99
C GLY A 85 9.14 -9.23 -17.15
N VAL A 86 8.73 -8.75 -15.97
CA VAL A 86 9.57 -7.96 -15.06
C VAL A 86 10.28 -8.87 -14.07
N GLU A 87 11.59 -9.04 -14.24
CA GLU A 87 12.41 -9.87 -13.37
C GLU A 87 12.64 -9.23 -12.00
N ARG A 88 12.95 -7.93 -11.95
CA ARG A 88 13.22 -7.18 -10.70
C ARG A 88 12.61 -5.79 -10.76
N ALA A 89 11.98 -5.35 -9.67
CA ALA A 89 11.34 -4.03 -9.57
C ALA A 89 11.76 -3.28 -8.29
N HIS A 90 11.71 -1.95 -8.34
CA HIS A 90 11.51 -1.13 -7.14
C HIS A 90 10.08 -1.36 -6.67
N VAL A 91 9.85 -1.42 -5.36
CA VAL A 91 8.50 -1.66 -4.81
C VAL A 91 8.19 -0.56 -3.80
N ALA A 92 7.04 0.08 -3.97
CA ALA A 92 6.51 1.04 -3.01
C ALA A 92 5.12 0.60 -2.53
N GLY A 93 4.88 0.64 -1.23
CA GLY A 93 3.59 0.26 -0.67
C GLY A 93 3.21 1.09 0.54
N VAL A 94 1.89 1.34 0.70
CA VAL A 94 1.33 2.06 1.86
C VAL A 94 0.50 1.08 2.69
N SER A 95 0.67 1.10 4.02
CA SER A 95 -0.14 0.32 4.96
C SER A 95 -0.08 -1.18 4.65
N LEU A 96 -1.20 -1.83 4.30
CA LEU A 96 -1.21 -3.21 3.80
C LEU A 96 -0.24 -3.39 2.62
N GLY A 97 -0.21 -2.45 1.68
CA GLY A 97 0.76 -2.48 0.58
C GLY A 97 2.20 -2.43 1.06
N GLY A 98 2.48 -1.71 2.15
CA GLY A 98 3.78 -1.69 2.82
C GLY A 98 4.11 -3.02 3.50
N MET A 99 3.13 -3.71 4.10
CA MET A 99 3.33 -5.07 4.65
C MET A 99 3.61 -6.08 3.52
N ILE A 100 2.90 -5.98 2.39
CA ILE A 100 3.17 -6.80 1.19
C ILE A 100 4.59 -6.53 0.67
N ALA A 101 5.01 -5.27 0.61
CA ALA A 101 6.35 -4.89 0.17
C ALA A 101 7.45 -5.44 1.12
N GLN A 102 7.24 -5.41 2.43
CA GLN A 102 8.13 -6.06 3.41
C GLN A 102 8.20 -7.57 3.16
N THR A 103 7.05 -8.23 2.95
CA THR A 103 7.00 -9.67 2.64
C THR A 103 7.80 -10.00 1.39
N LEU A 104 7.69 -9.18 0.32
CA LEU A 104 8.50 -9.33 -0.90
C LEU A 104 9.99 -9.16 -0.60
N GLY A 105 10.38 -8.17 0.19
CA GLY A 105 11.77 -7.93 0.58
C GLY A 105 12.37 -9.10 1.37
N ILE A 106 11.57 -9.73 2.24
CA ILE A 106 11.99 -10.85 3.10
C ILE A 106 12.04 -12.16 2.31
N GLN A 107 10.97 -12.50 1.58
CA GLN A 107 10.80 -13.82 0.97
C GLN A 107 11.29 -13.91 -0.48
N ALA A 108 11.34 -12.78 -1.18
CA ALA A 108 11.70 -12.70 -2.60
C ALA A 108 12.69 -11.56 -2.88
N GLY A 109 13.65 -11.33 -1.99
CA GLY A 109 14.60 -10.20 -2.07
C GLY A 109 15.37 -10.12 -3.40
N GLY A 110 15.62 -11.24 -4.08
CA GLY A 110 16.18 -11.27 -5.43
C GLY A 110 15.32 -10.58 -6.50
N ARG A 111 14.02 -10.42 -6.26
CA ARG A 111 13.05 -9.75 -7.14
C ARG A 111 12.88 -8.26 -6.83
N VAL A 112 13.44 -7.77 -5.72
CA VAL A 112 13.28 -6.41 -5.22
C VAL A 112 14.59 -5.63 -5.39
N ARG A 113 14.51 -4.45 -6.04
CA ARG A 113 15.64 -3.52 -6.19
C ARG A 113 15.78 -2.59 -4.99
N SER A 114 14.67 -2.06 -4.51
CA SER A 114 14.57 -1.21 -3.32
C SER A 114 13.14 -1.20 -2.82
N LEU A 115 12.94 -0.77 -1.57
CA LEU A 115 11.63 -0.61 -0.94
C LEU A 115 11.34 0.85 -0.59
N VAL A 116 10.09 1.26 -0.77
CA VAL A 116 9.50 2.44 -0.13
C VAL A 116 8.31 1.97 0.70
N LEU A 117 8.41 2.12 2.01
CA LEU A 117 7.44 1.65 3.00
C LEU A 117 6.73 2.86 3.60
N GLY A 118 5.54 3.19 3.08
CA GLY A 118 4.74 4.34 3.51
C GLY A 118 3.69 3.95 4.53
N ASP A 119 3.59 4.70 5.62
CA ASP A 119 2.49 4.60 6.60
C ASP A 119 2.12 3.15 6.91
N THR A 120 3.11 2.39 7.33
CA THR A 120 3.02 0.94 7.58
C THR A 120 3.81 0.55 8.82
N ALA A 121 3.73 -0.71 9.21
CA ALA A 121 4.46 -1.28 10.32
C ALA A 121 4.79 -2.74 10.04
N SER A 122 5.68 -3.35 10.85
CA SER A 122 5.92 -4.80 10.81
C SER A 122 4.72 -5.60 11.36
N VAL A 123 3.93 -4.98 12.25
CA VAL A 123 2.69 -5.51 12.81
C VAL A 123 1.70 -4.37 13.03
N ILE A 124 0.47 -4.52 12.57
CA ILE A 124 -0.60 -3.51 12.73
C ILE A 124 -1.71 -4.10 13.60
N GLY A 125 -1.54 -3.96 14.90
CA GLY A 125 -2.43 -4.52 15.90
C GLY A 125 -3.27 -3.48 16.65
N PRO A 126 -4.00 -3.91 17.69
CA PRO A 126 -4.20 -5.30 18.12
C PRO A 126 -5.16 -6.08 17.22
N LYS A 127 -5.01 -7.42 17.17
CA LYS A 127 -5.86 -8.31 16.35
C LYS A 127 -7.35 -8.12 16.62
N SER A 128 -7.74 -7.91 17.89
CA SER A 128 -9.13 -7.69 18.29
C SER A 128 -9.79 -6.50 17.58
N ASN A 129 -9.05 -5.45 17.23
CA ASN A 129 -9.60 -4.32 16.49
C ASN A 129 -10.05 -4.73 15.08
N TRP A 130 -9.32 -5.63 14.44
CA TRP A 130 -9.65 -6.17 13.12
C TRP A 130 -10.86 -7.10 13.19
N ASP A 131 -10.96 -7.92 14.25
CA ASP A 131 -12.12 -8.80 14.47
C ASP A 131 -13.39 -7.98 14.76
N HIS A 132 -13.30 -6.94 15.60
CA HIS A 132 -14.42 -6.01 15.84
C HIS A 132 -14.84 -5.28 14.56
N ARG A 133 -13.87 -4.83 13.73
CA ARG A 133 -14.16 -4.18 12.45
C ARG A 133 -14.87 -5.15 11.49
N ALA A 134 -14.41 -6.38 11.37
CA ALA A 134 -15.06 -7.41 10.55
C ALA A 134 -16.49 -7.69 11.03
N ALA A 135 -16.72 -7.77 12.35
CA ALA A 135 -18.05 -7.96 12.91
C ALA A 135 -18.97 -6.78 12.61
N ALA A 136 -18.48 -5.54 12.76
CA ALA A 136 -19.26 -4.33 12.44
C ALA A 136 -19.63 -4.26 10.95
N ILE A 137 -18.70 -4.60 10.06
CA ILE A 137 -18.95 -4.63 8.60
C ILE A 137 -20.03 -5.66 8.26
N ARG A 138 -20.01 -6.85 8.89
CA ARG A 138 -21.03 -7.88 8.65
C ARG A 138 -22.40 -7.48 9.17
N ALA A 139 -22.46 -6.75 10.29
CA ALA A 139 -23.71 -6.28 10.88
C ALA A 139 -24.32 -5.10 10.13
N ASP A 140 -23.51 -4.09 9.80
CA ASP A 140 -23.97 -2.77 9.38
C ASP A 140 -23.47 -2.35 7.98
N GLY A 141 -22.67 -3.20 7.33
CA GLY A 141 -22.10 -2.95 6.00
C GLY A 141 -20.91 -1.98 6.00
N MET A 142 -20.25 -1.89 4.86
CA MET A 142 -19.06 -1.02 4.68
C MET A 142 -19.34 0.46 4.98
N ALA A 143 -20.54 0.94 4.66
CA ALA A 143 -20.94 2.33 4.85
C ALA A 143 -20.82 2.81 6.31
N SER A 144 -21.02 1.90 7.27
CA SER A 144 -20.95 2.21 8.71
C SER A 144 -19.53 2.64 9.19
N LEU A 145 -18.49 2.25 8.45
CA LEU A 145 -17.11 2.53 8.83
C LEU A 145 -16.45 3.65 8.03
N VAL A 146 -17.12 4.19 7.01
CA VAL A 146 -16.51 5.16 6.08
C VAL A 146 -15.94 6.36 6.81
N ASP A 147 -16.71 7.03 7.66
CA ASP A 147 -16.26 8.22 8.37
C ASP A 147 -15.09 7.92 9.32
N ALA A 148 -15.14 6.78 10.02
CA ALA A 148 -14.06 6.34 10.91
C ALA A 148 -12.78 5.98 10.14
N ILE A 149 -12.88 5.48 8.92
CA ILE A 149 -11.73 5.19 8.06
C ILE A 149 -11.17 6.50 7.50
N LEU A 150 -12.02 7.38 6.95
CA LEU A 150 -11.59 8.65 6.37
C LEU A 150 -10.89 9.56 7.38
N SER A 151 -11.39 9.62 8.63
CA SER A 151 -10.76 10.40 9.72
C SER A 151 -9.39 9.86 10.14
N ARG A 152 -9.03 8.63 9.79
CA ARG A 152 -7.69 8.07 9.97
C ARG A 152 -6.81 8.28 8.75
N TRP A 153 -7.42 8.28 7.56
CA TRP A 153 -6.69 8.41 6.30
C TRP A 153 -6.20 9.83 6.05
N PHE A 154 -7.02 10.83 6.43
CA PHE A 154 -6.78 12.24 6.13
C PHE A 154 -6.88 13.08 7.39
N THR A 155 -6.08 14.15 7.45
CA THR A 155 -6.21 15.14 8.51
C THR A 155 -7.53 15.91 8.41
N PRO A 156 -8.07 16.45 9.52
CA PRO A 156 -9.26 17.29 9.47
C PRO A 156 -9.14 18.46 8.50
N GLY A 157 -7.98 19.12 8.47
CA GLY A 157 -7.73 20.23 7.54
C GLY A 157 -7.76 19.81 6.07
N PHE A 158 -7.34 18.59 5.73
CA PHE A 158 -7.46 18.09 4.37
C PHE A 158 -8.92 17.78 4.02
N ILE A 159 -9.67 17.13 4.90
CA ILE A 159 -11.10 16.83 4.69
C ILE A 159 -11.89 18.13 4.46
N GLU A 160 -11.57 19.19 5.22
CA GLU A 160 -12.21 20.50 5.12
C GLU A 160 -11.86 21.23 3.81
N SER A 161 -10.58 21.21 3.42
CA SER A 161 -10.08 21.91 2.23
C SER A 161 -10.31 21.16 0.92
N GLN A 162 -10.41 19.83 0.96
CA GLN A 162 -10.58 18.94 -0.21
C GLN A 162 -11.74 17.95 -0.05
N PRO A 163 -12.97 18.44 0.29
CA PRO A 163 -14.10 17.55 0.60
C PRO A 163 -14.50 16.64 -0.57
N GLN A 164 -14.25 17.05 -1.82
CA GLN A 164 -14.52 16.24 -3.00
C GLN A 164 -13.64 14.99 -3.06
N ILE A 165 -12.36 15.09 -2.63
CA ILE A 165 -11.44 13.96 -2.58
C ILE A 165 -11.88 13.00 -1.48
N ALA A 166 -12.12 13.51 -0.26
CA ALA A 166 -12.58 12.69 0.86
C ALA A 166 -13.89 11.94 0.52
N ARG A 167 -14.87 12.62 -0.11
CA ARG A 167 -16.12 12.00 -0.59
C ARG A 167 -15.88 10.95 -1.66
N GLY A 168 -14.91 11.16 -2.57
CA GLY A 168 -14.53 10.20 -3.59
C GLY A 168 -14.02 8.89 -2.96
N PHE A 169 -13.10 8.99 -1.99
CA PHE A 169 -12.59 7.84 -1.24
C PHE A 169 -13.71 7.17 -0.40
N GLY A 170 -14.59 7.95 0.22
CA GLY A 170 -15.75 7.42 0.92
C GLY A 170 -16.70 6.62 0.00
N ALA A 171 -16.97 7.13 -1.19
CA ALA A 171 -17.79 6.44 -2.18
C ALA A 171 -17.12 5.14 -2.68
N MET A 172 -15.79 5.12 -2.83
CA MET A 172 -15.01 3.92 -3.16
C MET A 172 -15.14 2.87 -2.06
N LEU A 173 -14.91 3.24 -0.80
CA LEU A 173 -15.06 2.36 0.36
C LEU A 173 -16.47 1.77 0.46
N THR A 174 -17.51 2.60 0.28
CA THR A 174 -18.91 2.16 0.36
C THR A 174 -19.25 1.09 -0.68
N ARG A 175 -18.63 1.16 -1.86
CA ARG A 175 -18.88 0.21 -2.97
C ARG A 175 -18.06 -1.06 -2.89
N MET A 176 -17.07 -1.10 -2.00
CA MET A 176 -16.22 -2.29 -1.85
C MET A 176 -17.04 -3.46 -1.29
N PRO A 177 -16.94 -4.68 -1.85
CA PRO A 177 -17.59 -5.85 -1.28
C PRO A 177 -17.10 -6.08 0.15
N ALA A 178 -18.05 -6.21 1.09
CA ALA A 178 -17.76 -6.34 2.52
C ALA A 178 -16.79 -7.50 2.83
N GLU A 179 -17.07 -8.69 2.29
CA GLU A 179 -16.23 -9.87 2.53
C GLU A 179 -14.83 -9.73 1.88
N ALA A 180 -14.68 -8.98 0.77
CA ALA A 180 -13.37 -8.71 0.18
C ALA A 180 -12.51 -7.82 1.10
N TYR A 181 -13.10 -6.77 1.71
CA TYR A 181 -12.42 -5.97 2.73
C TYR A 181 -12.01 -6.81 3.93
N ILE A 182 -12.94 -7.63 4.45
CA ILE A 182 -12.69 -8.51 5.60
C ILE A 182 -11.59 -9.52 5.27
N SER A 183 -11.64 -10.17 4.11
CA SER A 183 -10.64 -11.13 3.65
C SER A 183 -9.23 -10.50 3.61
N ALA A 184 -9.10 -9.31 3.04
CA ALA A 184 -7.83 -8.59 2.98
C ALA A 184 -7.38 -8.10 4.38
N SER A 185 -8.32 -7.72 5.27
CA SER A 185 -7.99 -7.32 6.63
C SER A 185 -7.42 -8.46 7.47
N CYS A 186 -7.69 -9.73 7.13
CA CYS A 186 -7.06 -10.88 7.77
C CYS A 186 -5.55 -10.89 7.57
N ALA A 187 -5.05 -10.49 6.39
CA ALA A 187 -3.62 -10.38 6.12
C ALA A 187 -2.95 -9.35 7.05
N VAL A 188 -3.61 -8.23 7.32
CA VAL A 188 -3.12 -7.21 8.26
C VAL A 188 -3.19 -7.72 9.71
N ARG A 189 -4.32 -8.33 10.09
CA ARG A 189 -4.55 -8.86 11.44
C ARG A 189 -3.50 -9.89 11.85
N ASP A 190 -3.16 -10.78 10.93
CA ASP A 190 -2.34 -11.96 11.23
C ASP A 190 -0.86 -11.75 10.87
N GLY A 191 -0.56 -10.72 10.07
CA GLY A 191 0.81 -10.40 9.64
C GLY A 191 1.67 -9.86 10.79
N ASP A 192 2.85 -10.46 10.98
CA ASP A 192 3.92 -9.97 11.85
C ASP A 192 5.28 -10.29 11.22
N MET A 193 5.96 -9.26 10.75
CA MET A 193 7.29 -9.39 10.14
C MET A 193 8.42 -8.92 11.08
N THR A 194 8.11 -8.61 12.34
CA THR A 194 9.05 -7.97 13.27
C THR A 194 10.37 -8.75 13.39
N ALA A 195 10.30 -10.07 13.55
CA ALA A 195 11.49 -10.91 13.68
C ALA A 195 12.29 -11.07 12.37
N ALA A 196 11.68 -10.75 11.22
CA ALA A 196 12.26 -10.98 9.90
C ALA A 196 12.76 -9.69 9.21
N LEU A 197 12.56 -8.50 9.80
CA LEU A 197 12.96 -7.21 9.20
C LEU A 197 14.45 -7.18 8.83
N GLY A 198 15.32 -7.81 9.64
CA GLY A 198 16.76 -7.88 9.38
C GLY A 198 17.15 -8.65 8.11
N HIS A 199 16.24 -9.41 7.51
CA HIS A 199 16.46 -10.10 6.22
C HIS A 199 16.22 -9.20 4.99
N ILE A 200 15.65 -8.02 5.18
CA ILE A 200 15.50 -7.04 4.08
C ILE A 200 16.88 -6.44 3.79
N ALA A 201 17.48 -6.87 2.68
CA ALA A 201 18.84 -6.49 2.30
C ALA A 201 18.91 -5.36 1.26
N CYS A 202 17.79 -5.00 0.63
CA CYS A 202 17.76 -3.94 -0.38
C CYS A 202 17.65 -2.54 0.27
N PRO A 203 18.13 -1.48 -0.42
CA PRO A 203 17.91 -0.11 0.03
C PRO A 203 16.45 0.16 0.35
N THR A 204 16.19 0.75 1.52
CA THR A 204 14.82 0.97 2.00
C THR A 204 14.62 2.41 2.48
N LEU A 205 13.54 3.03 2.02
CA LEU A 205 12.99 4.28 2.52
C LEU A 205 11.71 4.01 3.28
N VAL A 206 11.62 4.47 4.51
CA VAL A 206 10.38 4.50 5.30
C VAL A 206 9.81 5.91 5.23
N LEU A 207 8.52 6.03 4.94
CA LEU A 207 7.75 7.28 4.92
C LEU A 207 6.64 7.19 5.95
N VAL A 208 6.33 8.30 6.63
CA VAL A 208 5.18 8.34 7.56
C VAL A 208 4.64 9.76 7.66
N GLY A 209 3.31 9.91 7.66
CA GLY A 209 2.66 11.15 8.04
C GLY A 209 2.84 11.45 9.53
N ASP A 210 3.13 12.71 9.89
CA ASP A 210 3.33 13.13 11.28
C ASP A 210 2.07 12.98 12.14
N GLN A 211 0.89 12.89 11.50
CA GLN A 211 -0.43 12.74 12.14
C GLN A 211 -1.06 11.35 11.89
N ASP A 212 -0.31 10.37 11.40
CA ASP A 212 -0.82 9.02 11.25
C ASP A 212 -1.09 8.35 12.60
N VAL A 213 -2.35 8.08 12.88
CA VAL A 213 -2.80 7.39 14.09
C VAL A 213 -2.97 5.87 13.89
N SER A 214 -2.91 5.40 12.65
CA SER A 214 -3.05 3.96 12.31
C SER A 214 -1.72 3.22 12.42
N THR A 215 -0.67 3.81 11.85
CA THR A 215 0.72 3.37 11.94
C THR A 215 1.59 4.57 12.29
N PRO A 216 1.62 4.97 13.58
CA PRO A 216 2.19 6.24 14.01
C PRO A 216 3.70 6.31 13.75
N PRO A 217 4.30 7.51 13.79
CA PRO A 217 5.74 7.70 13.57
C PRO A 217 6.64 6.76 14.36
N ALA A 218 6.22 6.34 15.56
CA ALA A 218 6.94 5.34 16.35
C ALA A 218 7.04 3.97 15.64
N ALA A 219 6.04 3.57 14.86
CA ALA A 219 6.10 2.35 14.06
C ALA A 219 7.10 2.48 12.90
N ALA A 220 7.18 3.64 12.28
CA ALA A 220 8.16 3.93 11.23
C ALA A 220 9.59 3.94 11.77
N GLU A 221 9.81 4.49 12.98
CA GLU A 221 11.12 4.39 13.66
C GLU A 221 11.48 2.94 13.98
N ALA A 222 10.51 2.09 14.37
CA ALA A 222 10.75 0.68 14.58
C ALA A 222 11.15 -0.06 13.29
N LEU A 223 10.51 0.25 12.14
CA LEU A 223 10.90 -0.28 10.83
C LEU A 223 12.32 0.16 10.47
N LYS A 224 12.64 1.46 10.60
CA LYS A 224 13.99 1.99 10.35
C LYS A 224 15.05 1.29 11.22
N ALA A 225 14.75 1.05 12.47
CA ALA A 225 15.66 0.36 13.39
C ALA A 225 15.83 -1.13 13.05
N GLY A 226 14.77 -1.80 12.59
CA GLY A 226 14.77 -3.22 12.25
C GLY A 226 15.34 -3.56 10.88
N ILE A 227 15.33 -2.62 9.93
CA ILE A 227 15.79 -2.84 8.55
C ILE A 227 17.19 -2.23 8.38
N PRO A 228 18.23 -3.03 8.05
CA PRO A 228 19.58 -2.51 7.90
C PRO A 228 19.70 -1.39 6.86
N GLY A 229 20.23 -0.24 7.25
CA GLY A 229 20.47 0.89 6.35
C GLY A 229 19.22 1.65 5.91
N ALA A 230 18.05 1.38 6.48
CA ALA A 230 16.82 2.09 6.14
C ALA A 230 16.89 3.58 6.50
N LYS A 231 16.36 4.41 5.61
CA LYS A 231 16.16 5.85 5.82
C LYS A 231 14.73 6.13 6.24
N LEU A 232 14.50 7.18 7.02
CA LEU A 232 13.16 7.63 7.41
C LEU A 232 12.95 9.07 7.00
N VAL A 233 11.79 9.35 6.43
CA VAL A 233 11.28 10.69 6.15
C VAL A 233 9.90 10.84 6.76
N VAL A 234 9.69 11.87 7.58
CA VAL A 234 8.38 12.25 8.12
C VAL A 234 7.76 13.27 7.18
N ILE A 235 6.51 13.05 6.78
CA ILE A 235 5.73 13.95 5.94
C ILE A 235 4.87 14.82 6.85
N GLU A 236 5.18 16.10 6.89
CA GLU A 236 4.48 17.06 7.74
C GLU A 236 3.03 17.31 7.28
N ASN A 237 2.14 17.51 8.26
CA ASN A 237 0.72 17.77 8.05
C ASN A 237 0.02 16.71 7.23
N ALA A 238 0.35 15.45 7.45
CA ALA A 238 -0.21 14.30 6.76
C ALA A 238 -0.64 13.20 7.74
N ALA A 239 -1.75 12.55 7.43
CA ALA A 239 -2.21 11.35 8.12
C ALA A 239 -1.77 10.08 7.35
N HIS A 240 -2.62 9.04 7.32
CA HIS A 240 -2.28 7.69 6.86
C HIS A 240 -2.14 7.53 5.33
N ILE A 241 -2.62 8.48 4.51
CA ILE A 241 -2.47 8.42 3.05
C ILE A 241 -1.80 9.72 2.53
N PRO A 242 -0.54 9.96 2.89
CA PRO A 242 0.19 11.15 2.46
C PRO A 242 0.40 11.20 0.95
N THR A 243 0.32 10.07 0.24
CA THR A 243 0.36 10.00 -1.23
C THR A 243 -0.70 10.86 -1.90
N VAL A 244 -1.85 11.01 -1.25
CA VAL A 244 -2.98 11.85 -1.69
C VAL A 244 -2.98 13.19 -0.99
N GLU A 245 -2.66 13.22 0.29
CA GLU A 245 -2.77 14.42 1.13
C GLU A 245 -1.63 15.40 0.90
N ARG A 246 -0.42 14.90 0.67
CA ARG A 246 0.82 15.67 0.44
C ARG A 246 1.62 15.09 -0.74
N PRO A 247 1.03 15.03 -1.93
CA PRO A 247 1.58 14.28 -3.05
C PRO A 247 2.98 14.78 -3.48
N GLU A 248 3.23 16.09 -3.43
CA GLU A 248 4.51 16.67 -3.81
C GLU A 248 5.62 16.29 -2.81
N ALA A 249 5.32 16.27 -1.49
CA ALA A 249 6.28 15.90 -0.47
C ALA A 249 6.67 14.42 -0.58
N VAL A 250 5.68 13.53 -0.76
CA VAL A 250 5.92 12.10 -0.98
C VAL A 250 6.72 11.86 -2.27
N THR A 251 6.33 12.50 -3.37
CA THR A 251 7.03 12.38 -4.65
C THR A 251 8.49 12.85 -4.54
N SER A 252 8.72 14.00 -3.88
CA SER A 252 10.08 14.54 -3.68
C SER A 252 10.94 13.60 -2.85
N ALA A 253 10.41 13.01 -1.78
CA ALA A 253 11.12 12.03 -0.96
C ALA A 253 11.48 10.78 -1.78
N MET A 254 10.53 10.25 -2.58
CA MET A 254 10.78 9.10 -3.46
C MET A 254 11.84 9.41 -4.53
N VAL A 255 11.74 10.57 -5.20
CA VAL A 255 12.73 11.00 -6.22
C VAL A 255 14.12 11.12 -5.62
N SER A 256 14.24 11.76 -4.46
CA SER A 256 15.53 11.93 -3.75
C SER A 256 16.12 10.58 -3.34
N PHE A 257 15.29 9.65 -2.89
CA PHE A 257 15.71 8.30 -2.53
C PHE A 257 16.25 7.54 -3.75
N TYR A 258 15.50 7.51 -4.85
CA TYR A 258 15.90 6.80 -6.07
C TYR A 258 17.10 7.42 -6.75
N ALA A 259 17.34 8.73 -6.62
CA ALA A 259 18.53 9.40 -7.17
C ALA A 259 19.82 9.02 -6.41
N GLY A 260 19.69 8.46 -5.22
CA GLY A 260 20.82 8.02 -4.39
C GLY A 260 21.12 6.52 -4.47
N LEU A 261 20.43 5.77 -5.36
CA LEU A 261 20.67 4.35 -5.63
C LEU A 261 21.59 4.13 -6.82
#